data_4889219ded31abf37df010b35166f071
#
_entry.id   4889219ded31abf37df010b35166f071
#
_cell.length_a   1.000
_cell.length_b   1.000
_cell.length_c   1.000
_cell.angle_alpha   90.00
_cell.angle_beta   90.00
_cell.angle_gamma   90.00
#
_symmetry.space_group_name_H-M   'P 1'
#
loop_
_entity.id
_entity.type
_entity.pdbx_description
1 polymer ?
#
loop_
_entity_poly.entity_id
_entity_poly.type
_entity_poly.pdbx_seq_one_letter_code
_entity_poly.pdbx_strand_id
1 'polypeptide(L)'
;LGLIKRGWIWVLAIVVVAGVFAAFRLSKKTDPDYFTATVEKGDIRQVIEATGTINPVTSVQVGSQVSGMISKLYVDFNSKVTKGQVIAEIDPKLFEGAVLQAQADLQNSQALLAAAKANVAKDQATQQQNKLDYDRAVGLQRQGVNSQQQLDQAKATYDAITAQVGSDRAAIQQAEAQAAQKTAALKVAQTNLDYTIIRAPINGTVVARNIDIGQTVAASLQAPTLFMIALDLTKMQVYAKTDEGDVGQIRPGQKADFQVDAFPKEMFHGVVFQVRMNATSIQNVVTYDTIVNFDNPDLKLFPGMTAYVSIPVASVTDTVKIPNSALRYKPDLPAEKVQELYSKYGIAVTPAIQTAPAASQSGATGREHAAPKPSTVGNSGLAVVWKLEPDKSLRPLQIHIGLTDHTYTALTGGDLQPGDELVTGATTVKQESAGPGLTPQRR
;
A
#
# COMPACT_ATOMS: atom_id res chain seq x y z
N LEU A 1 25.38 92.84 40.37
CA LEU A 1 26.10 91.54 40.30
C LEU A 1 25.45 90.38 41.10
N GLY A 2 24.26 90.60 41.77
CA GLY A 2 23.64 89.61 42.64
C GLY A 2 22.49 88.79 42.08
N LEU A 3 21.95 89.10 40.91
CA LEU A 3 20.73 88.49 40.35
C LEU A 3 21.01 87.31 39.41
N ILE A 4 22.20 87.22 38.88
CA ILE A 4 22.56 86.13 37.88
C ILE A 4 22.88 84.81 38.59
N LYS A 5 23.38 84.84 39.84
CA LYS A 5 23.69 83.61 40.59
C LYS A 5 22.49 82.79 41.07
N ARG A 6 21.35 83.46 41.25
CA ARG A 6 20.07 82.80 41.72
C ARG A 6 19.34 81.99 40.67
N GLY A 7 19.48 82.38 39.38
CA GLY A 7 18.87 81.64 38.25
C GLY A 7 19.57 80.32 37.92
N TRP A 8 20.89 80.24 38.12
CA TRP A 8 21.67 79.05 37.76
C TRP A 8 21.43 77.91 38.76
N ILE A 9 21.08 78.19 39.99
CA ILE A 9 20.69 77.18 41.00
C ILE A 9 19.36 76.49 40.60
N TRP A 10 18.44 77.24 40.08
CA TRP A 10 17.16 76.68 39.60
C TRP A 10 17.32 75.85 38.33
N VAL A 11 18.19 76.24 37.42
CA VAL A 11 18.52 75.46 36.23
C VAL A 11 19.21 74.14 36.59
N LEU A 12 20.13 74.19 37.57
CA LEU A 12 20.82 72.98 38.04
C LEU A 12 19.85 72.06 38.80
N ALA A 13 18.89 72.57 39.55
CA ALA A 13 17.85 71.82 40.22
C ALA A 13 16.90 71.13 39.19
N ILE A 14 16.53 71.80 38.08
CA ILE A 14 15.70 71.26 37.03
C ILE A 14 16.44 70.16 36.30
N VAL A 15 17.74 70.31 36.00
CA VAL A 15 18.56 69.28 35.34
C VAL A 15 18.72 68.05 36.25
N VAL A 16 18.92 68.24 37.56
CA VAL A 16 19.00 67.11 38.51
C VAL A 16 17.64 66.38 38.60
N VAL A 17 16.53 67.13 38.70
CA VAL A 17 15.19 66.52 38.75
C VAL A 17 14.84 65.84 37.40
N ALA A 18 15.23 66.41 36.24
CA ALA A 18 15.08 65.78 34.94
C ALA A 18 15.95 64.54 34.82
N GLY A 19 17.20 64.58 35.33
CA GLY A 19 18.12 63.41 35.36
C GLY A 19 17.60 62.28 36.23
N VAL A 20 17.06 62.61 37.46
CA VAL A 20 16.44 61.61 38.34
C VAL A 20 15.15 61.05 37.73
N PHE A 21 14.33 61.90 37.07
CA PHE A 21 13.12 61.45 36.39
C PHE A 21 13.43 60.59 35.15
N ALA A 22 14.47 60.94 34.39
CA ALA A 22 14.97 60.12 33.29
C ALA A 22 15.55 58.81 33.80
N ALA A 23 16.33 58.81 34.88
CA ALA A 23 16.84 57.57 35.49
C ALA A 23 15.73 56.68 36.05
N PHE A 24 14.64 57.28 36.60
CA PHE A 24 13.48 56.53 37.09
C PHE A 24 12.61 56.01 35.96
N ARG A 25 12.55 56.69 34.79
CA ARG A 25 11.88 56.21 33.61
C ARG A 25 12.67 55.09 32.88
N LEU A 26 14.01 55.19 32.87
CA LEU A 26 14.89 54.16 32.30
C LEU A 26 15.02 52.92 33.19
N SER A 27 14.65 53.01 34.48
CA SER A 27 14.70 51.87 35.41
C SER A 27 13.42 51.03 35.47
N LYS A 28 12.35 51.41 34.73
CA LYS A 28 11.19 50.53 34.59
C LYS A 28 11.56 49.44 33.61
N LYS A 29 12.15 48.34 34.08
CA LYS A 29 12.14 47.07 33.40
C LYS A 29 10.67 46.67 33.22
N THR A 30 10.16 46.67 31.99
CA THR A 30 8.89 46.09 31.69
C THR A 30 9.00 44.58 31.88
N ASP A 31 8.39 44.05 32.94
CA ASP A 31 8.32 42.63 33.17
C ASP A 31 7.64 42.00 31.96
N PRO A 32 8.18 40.91 31.38
CA PRO A 32 7.57 40.24 30.26
C PRO A 32 6.18 39.69 30.68
N ASP A 33 5.15 39.92 29.86
CA ASP A 33 3.86 39.24 30.05
C ASP A 33 3.98 37.82 29.61
N TYR A 34 3.72 36.87 30.50
CA TYR A 34 3.77 35.43 30.23
C TYR A 34 2.38 34.92 29.83
N PHE A 35 2.36 34.13 28.76
CA PHE A 35 1.19 33.30 28.44
C PHE A 35 1.26 32.04 29.28
N THR A 36 0.22 31.77 30.03
CA THR A 36 0.13 30.59 30.89
C THR A 36 -0.95 29.62 30.40
N ALA A 37 -0.79 28.37 30.74
CA ALA A 37 -1.82 27.36 30.62
C ALA A 37 -1.92 26.60 31.94
N THR A 38 -3.13 26.33 32.36
CA THR A 38 -3.40 25.59 33.60
C THR A 38 -3.22 24.10 33.38
N VAL A 39 -2.65 23.44 34.35
CA VAL A 39 -2.51 22.00 34.41
C VAL A 39 -3.85 21.37 34.81
N GLU A 40 -4.36 20.45 34.02
CA GLU A 40 -5.62 19.78 34.25
C GLU A 40 -5.42 18.27 34.44
N LYS A 41 -6.40 17.61 35.07
CA LYS A 41 -6.50 16.15 35.08
C LYS A 41 -7.39 15.66 33.95
N GLY A 42 -7.03 14.54 33.39
CA GLY A 42 -7.86 13.88 32.37
C GLY A 42 -7.18 12.70 31.71
N ASP A 43 -7.87 12.11 30.76
CA ASP A 43 -7.34 11.00 29.96
C ASP A 43 -6.45 11.51 28.83
N ILE A 44 -5.38 10.79 28.59
CA ILE A 44 -4.51 10.98 27.43
C ILE A 44 -4.54 9.68 26.64
N ARG A 45 -4.78 9.80 25.33
CA ARG A 45 -4.80 8.66 24.39
C ARG A 45 -3.81 8.95 23.28
N GLN A 46 -2.84 8.09 23.14
CA GLN A 46 -1.98 8.12 21.96
C GLN A 46 -2.68 7.39 20.84
N VAL A 47 -2.91 8.10 19.74
CA VAL A 47 -3.55 7.56 18.54
C VAL A 47 -2.57 7.65 17.37
N ILE A 48 -2.58 6.62 16.54
CA ILE A 48 -1.89 6.64 15.25
C ILE A 48 -2.92 7.03 14.21
N GLU A 49 -2.66 8.10 13.50
CA GLU A 49 -3.50 8.59 12.41
C GLU A 49 -2.94 8.11 11.08
N ALA A 50 -3.79 7.53 10.25
CA ALA A 50 -3.42 7.03 8.95
C ALA A 50 -4.52 7.30 7.92
N THR A 51 -4.14 7.55 6.69
CA THR A 51 -5.09 7.62 5.58
C THR A 51 -5.13 6.29 4.84
N GLY A 52 -6.29 5.92 4.34
CA GLY A 52 -6.44 4.66 3.65
C GLY A 52 -7.57 4.66 2.62
N THR A 53 -7.71 3.54 1.94
CA THR A 53 -8.79 3.31 0.97
C THR A 53 -9.66 2.15 1.40
N ILE A 54 -10.96 2.29 1.18
CA ILE A 54 -11.94 1.25 1.45
C ILE A 54 -11.94 0.25 0.30
N ASN A 55 -11.84 -1.03 0.63
CA ASN A 55 -11.82 -2.13 -0.33
C ASN A 55 -12.70 -3.28 0.16
N PRO A 56 -13.31 -4.08 -0.73
CA PRO A 56 -13.96 -5.31 -0.31
C PRO A 56 -12.93 -6.34 0.18
N VAL A 57 -13.32 -7.20 1.11
CA VAL A 57 -12.44 -8.27 1.63
C VAL A 57 -11.94 -9.17 0.52
N THR A 58 -12.83 -9.51 -0.42
CA THR A 58 -12.49 -10.33 -1.59
C THR A 58 -13.04 -9.67 -2.86
N SER A 59 -12.15 -9.38 -3.79
CA SER A 59 -12.49 -8.93 -5.13
C SER A 59 -11.70 -9.74 -6.17
N VAL A 60 -12.33 -10.02 -7.29
CA VAL A 60 -11.71 -10.73 -8.41
C VAL A 60 -11.78 -9.85 -9.65
N GLN A 61 -10.61 -9.67 -10.27
CA GLN A 61 -10.51 -9.03 -11.57
C GLN A 61 -10.74 -10.06 -12.66
N VAL A 62 -11.69 -9.79 -13.56
CA VAL A 62 -12.02 -10.64 -14.71
C VAL A 62 -11.45 -9.99 -15.96
N GLY A 63 -10.57 -10.70 -16.63
CA GLY A 63 -9.96 -10.31 -17.90
C GLY A 63 -10.40 -11.23 -19.05
N SER A 64 -9.90 -10.96 -20.26
CA SER A 64 -10.06 -11.86 -21.41
C SER A 64 -8.80 -12.72 -21.60
N GLN A 65 -9.00 -13.98 -22.02
CA GLN A 65 -7.91 -14.89 -22.41
C GLN A 65 -7.66 -14.88 -23.93
N VAL A 66 -8.60 -14.32 -24.71
CA VAL A 66 -8.50 -14.19 -26.16
C VAL A 66 -8.71 -12.74 -26.59
N SER A 67 -8.09 -12.36 -27.69
CA SER A 67 -8.22 -11.03 -28.28
C SER A 67 -9.40 -10.99 -29.24
N GLY A 68 -10.18 -9.89 -29.22
CA GLY A 68 -11.29 -9.71 -30.11
C GLY A 68 -12.14 -8.51 -29.76
N MET A 69 -13.19 -8.25 -30.50
CA MET A 69 -14.15 -7.16 -30.28
C MET A 69 -15.27 -7.62 -29.37
N ILE A 70 -15.65 -6.81 -28.37
CA ILE A 70 -16.80 -7.10 -27.51
C ILE A 70 -18.08 -6.97 -28.32
N SER A 71 -18.82 -8.07 -28.46
CA SER A 71 -20.06 -8.10 -29.20
C SER A 71 -21.27 -7.79 -28.33
N LYS A 72 -21.29 -8.29 -27.09
CA LYS A 72 -22.41 -8.12 -26.16
C LYS A 72 -21.92 -7.98 -24.72
N LEU A 73 -22.66 -7.17 -23.95
CA LEU A 73 -22.55 -7.06 -22.51
C LEU A 73 -23.87 -7.46 -21.87
N TYR A 74 -23.83 -8.32 -20.86
CA TYR A 74 -25.02 -8.85 -20.18
C TYR A 74 -25.18 -8.26 -18.77
N VAL A 75 -24.19 -7.54 -18.28
CA VAL A 75 -24.18 -6.93 -16.94
C VAL A 75 -23.64 -5.51 -17.03
N ASP A 76 -24.06 -4.69 -16.08
CA ASP A 76 -23.59 -3.31 -15.92
C ASP A 76 -23.08 -3.08 -14.50
N PHE A 77 -22.66 -1.85 -14.19
CA PHE A 77 -22.27 -1.44 -12.84
C PHE A 77 -23.33 -1.85 -11.81
N ASN A 78 -22.91 -2.25 -10.63
CA ASN A 78 -23.73 -2.67 -9.48
C ASN A 78 -24.63 -3.90 -9.75
N SER A 79 -24.50 -4.58 -10.89
CA SER A 79 -25.24 -5.81 -11.18
C SER A 79 -24.79 -6.95 -10.28
N LYS A 80 -25.74 -7.68 -9.71
CA LYS A 80 -25.46 -8.92 -9.00
C LYS A 80 -25.25 -10.06 -9.99
N VAL A 81 -24.19 -10.83 -9.80
CA VAL A 81 -23.82 -11.96 -10.67
C VAL A 81 -23.62 -13.22 -9.86
N THR A 82 -23.89 -14.36 -10.50
CA THR A 82 -23.63 -15.68 -9.94
C THR A 82 -22.45 -16.33 -10.65
N LYS A 83 -21.73 -17.20 -9.96
CA LYS A 83 -20.61 -17.95 -10.52
C LYS A 83 -21.05 -18.72 -11.78
N GLY A 84 -20.29 -18.57 -12.87
CA GLY A 84 -20.57 -19.17 -14.17
C GLY A 84 -21.54 -18.38 -15.06
N GLN A 85 -22.20 -17.34 -14.55
CA GLN A 85 -23.07 -16.46 -15.34
C GLN A 85 -22.25 -15.76 -16.43
N VAL A 86 -22.81 -15.70 -17.64
CA VAL A 86 -22.20 -14.94 -18.75
C VAL A 86 -22.32 -13.45 -18.45
N ILE A 87 -21.21 -12.74 -18.53
CA ILE A 87 -21.14 -11.30 -18.26
C ILE A 87 -20.81 -10.49 -19.51
N ALA A 88 -20.04 -11.06 -20.44
CA ALA A 88 -19.73 -10.45 -21.73
C ALA A 88 -19.45 -11.52 -22.79
N GLU A 89 -19.51 -11.13 -24.05
CA GLU A 89 -19.24 -11.99 -25.20
C GLU A 89 -18.34 -11.24 -26.20
N ILE A 90 -17.25 -11.88 -26.59
CA ILE A 90 -16.36 -11.45 -27.68
C ILE A 90 -16.95 -12.01 -29.00
N ASP A 91 -16.83 -11.32 -30.13
CA ASP A 91 -17.29 -11.79 -31.43
C ASP A 91 -16.71 -13.19 -31.75
N PRO A 92 -17.52 -14.25 -31.76
CA PRO A 92 -17.08 -15.63 -31.90
C PRO A 92 -16.72 -16.04 -33.34
N LYS A 93 -17.11 -15.25 -34.35
CA LYS A 93 -17.06 -15.66 -35.76
C LYS A 93 -15.71 -16.18 -36.22
N LEU A 94 -14.62 -15.53 -35.83
CA LEU A 94 -13.27 -15.96 -36.17
C LEU A 94 -12.93 -17.31 -35.51
N PHE A 95 -13.32 -17.49 -34.27
CA PHE A 95 -13.08 -18.73 -33.51
C PHE A 95 -13.96 -19.88 -33.99
N GLU A 96 -15.23 -19.61 -34.36
CA GLU A 96 -16.11 -20.60 -35.01
C GLU A 96 -15.52 -21.09 -36.33
N GLY A 97 -14.99 -20.17 -37.15
CA GLY A 97 -14.29 -20.53 -38.37
C GLY A 97 -13.07 -21.45 -38.13
N ALA A 98 -12.27 -21.15 -37.07
CA ALA A 98 -11.13 -21.99 -36.69
C ALA A 98 -11.57 -23.39 -36.22
N VAL A 99 -12.67 -23.50 -35.48
CA VAL A 99 -13.25 -24.79 -35.05
C VAL A 99 -13.72 -25.60 -36.27
N LEU A 100 -14.44 -25.00 -37.20
CA LEU A 100 -14.87 -25.67 -38.43
C LEU A 100 -13.70 -26.17 -39.27
N GLN A 101 -12.63 -25.36 -39.40
CA GLN A 101 -11.42 -25.77 -40.10
C GLN A 101 -10.74 -26.97 -39.42
N ALA A 102 -10.55 -26.90 -38.10
CA ALA A 102 -9.93 -27.99 -37.33
C ALA A 102 -10.76 -29.28 -37.36
N GLN A 103 -12.11 -29.15 -37.41
CA GLN A 103 -13.01 -30.27 -37.53
C GLN A 103 -12.91 -30.96 -38.92
N ALA A 104 -12.82 -30.15 -39.98
CA ALA A 104 -12.61 -30.67 -41.34
C ALA A 104 -11.26 -31.40 -41.48
N ASP A 105 -10.21 -30.83 -40.87
CA ASP A 105 -8.87 -31.47 -40.83
C ASP A 105 -8.90 -32.78 -40.09
N LEU A 106 -9.63 -32.90 -38.98
CA LEU A 106 -9.80 -34.13 -38.24
C LEU A 106 -10.54 -35.19 -39.09
N GLN A 107 -11.64 -34.80 -39.75
CA GLN A 107 -12.39 -35.68 -40.62
C GLN A 107 -11.51 -36.23 -41.75
N ASN A 108 -10.69 -35.41 -42.38
CA ASN A 108 -9.74 -35.82 -43.39
C ASN A 108 -8.73 -36.86 -42.83
N SER A 109 -8.17 -36.61 -41.65
CA SER A 109 -7.24 -37.53 -41.00
C SER A 109 -7.88 -38.88 -40.65
N GLN A 110 -9.15 -38.84 -40.21
CA GLN A 110 -9.95 -40.05 -39.95
C GLN A 110 -10.21 -40.87 -41.24
N ALA A 111 -10.48 -40.20 -42.36
CA ALA A 111 -10.65 -40.85 -43.66
C ALA A 111 -9.33 -41.53 -44.13
N LEU A 112 -8.19 -40.87 -43.94
CA LEU A 112 -6.87 -41.46 -44.24
C LEU A 112 -6.58 -42.69 -43.35
N LEU A 113 -6.92 -42.63 -42.07
CA LEU A 113 -6.84 -43.78 -41.17
C LEU A 113 -7.74 -44.93 -41.62
N ALA A 114 -8.97 -44.65 -42.05
CA ALA A 114 -9.86 -45.68 -42.56
C ALA A 114 -9.32 -46.32 -43.85
N ALA A 115 -8.74 -45.50 -44.74
CA ALA A 115 -8.07 -46.01 -45.94
C ALA A 115 -6.88 -46.92 -45.63
N ALA A 116 -6.01 -46.52 -44.65
CA ALA A 116 -4.88 -47.35 -44.21
C ALA A 116 -5.35 -48.68 -43.61
N LYS A 117 -6.42 -48.70 -42.81
CA LYS A 117 -7.03 -49.91 -42.26
C LYS A 117 -7.58 -50.84 -43.37
N ALA A 118 -8.22 -50.25 -44.41
CA ALA A 118 -8.73 -51.01 -45.55
C ALA A 118 -7.55 -51.66 -46.37
N ASN A 119 -6.42 -50.94 -46.53
CA ASN A 119 -5.24 -51.49 -47.19
C ASN A 119 -4.66 -52.68 -46.43
N VAL A 120 -4.49 -52.58 -45.09
CA VAL A 120 -4.09 -53.73 -44.28
C VAL A 120 -5.02 -54.90 -44.41
N ALA A 121 -6.33 -54.69 -44.42
CA ALA A 121 -7.32 -55.78 -44.58
C ALA A 121 -7.17 -56.48 -45.95
N LYS A 122 -6.97 -55.70 -47.05
CA LYS A 122 -6.73 -56.21 -48.37
C LYS A 122 -5.45 -57.06 -48.42
N ASP A 123 -4.33 -56.54 -47.88
CA ASP A 123 -3.04 -57.20 -47.95
C ASP A 123 -2.93 -58.41 -46.98
N GLN A 124 -3.70 -58.40 -45.89
CA GLN A 124 -3.89 -59.58 -45.04
C GLN A 124 -4.61 -60.73 -45.77
N ALA A 125 -5.66 -60.40 -46.56
CA ALA A 125 -6.32 -61.42 -47.38
C ALA A 125 -5.36 -62.04 -48.42
N THR A 126 -4.52 -61.19 -49.07
CA THR A 126 -3.51 -61.64 -50.00
C THR A 126 -2.42 -62.48 -49.27
N GLN A 127 -2.02 -62.08 -48.06
CA GLN A 127 -1.10 -62.84 -47.22
C GLN A 127 -1.64 -64.24 -46.87
N GLN A 128 -2.90 -64.32 -46.54
CA GLN A 128 -3.55 -65.63 -46.27
C GLN A 128 -3.54 -66.52 -47.49
N GLN A 129 -3.83 -65.97 -48.67
CA GLN A 129 -3.75 -66.73 -49.95
C GLN A 129 -2.34 -67.21 -50.17
N ASN A 130 -1.32 -66.38 -50.15
CA ASN A 130 0.05 -66.73 -50.35
C ASN A 130 0.59 -67.74 -49.31
N LYS A 131 0.10 -67.69 -48.08
CA LYS A 131 0.36 -68.68 -47.04
C LYS A 131 -0.16 -70.05 -47.40
N LEU A 132 -1.42 -70.13 -47.86
CA LEU A 132 -2.01 -71.43 -48.31
C LEU A 132 -1.25 -71.99 -49.49
N ASP A 133 -0.77 -71.15 -50.43
CA ASP A 133 0.03 -71.62 -51.59
C ASP A 133 1.43 -72.11 -51.17
N TYR A 134 2.09 -71.41 -50.19
CA TYR A 134 3.33 -71.86 -49.60
C TYR A 134 3.16 -73.20 -48.86
N ASP A 135 2.15 -73.31 -47.97
CA ASP A 135 1.83 -74.51 -47.22
C ASP A 135 1.61 -75.75 -48.18
N ARG A 136 0.88 -75.47 -49.29
CA ARG A 136 0.65 -76.48 -50.36
C ARG A 136 1.93 -76.88 -51.05
N ALA A 137 2.83 -75.93 -51.42
CA ALA A 137 4.14 -76.19 -52.02
C ALA A 137 5.05 -77.01 -51.12
N VAL A 138 5.05 -76.76 -49.81
CA VAL A 138 5.76 -77.55 -48.78
C VAL A 138 5.26 -79.02 -48.77
N GLY A 139 3.95 -79.22 -48.79
CA GLY A 139 3.31 -80.54 -48.80
C GLY A 139 3.69 -81.37 -50.06
N LEU A 140 3.63 -80.75 -51.25
CA LEU A 140 3.95 -81.37 -52.52
C LEU A 140 5.44 -81.65 -52.64
N GLN A 141 6.31 -80.79 -52.12
CA GLN A 141 7.79 -81.06 -52.13
C GLN A 141 8.16 -82.23 -51.22
N ARG A 142 7.55 -82.42 -50.06
CA ARG A 142 7.71 -83.58 -49.19
C ARG A 142 7.32 -84.91 -49.90
N GLN A 143 6.40 -84.86 -50.88
CA GLN A 143 5.99 -85.97 -51.69
C GLN A 143 6.83 -86.16 -52.96
N GLY A 144 7.85 -85.29 -53.16
CA GLY A 144 8.77 -85.39 -54.30
C GLY A 144 8.18 -84.87 -55.61
N VAL A 145 7.02 -84.18 -55.59
CA VAL A 145 6.29 -83.74 -56.81
C VAL A 145 6.78 -82.37 -57.27
N ASN A 146 7.15 -81.45 -56.33
CA ASN A 146 7.59 -80.10 -56.64
C ASN A 146 9.11 -79.93 -56.60
N SER A 147 9.65 -79.02 -57.43
CA SER A 147 11.07 -78.65 -57.41
C SER A 147 11.38 -77.71 -56.27
N GLN A 148 12.67 -77.71 -55.80
CA GLN A 148 13.12 -76.76 -54.78
C GLN A 148 12.89 -75.30 -55.22
N GLN A 149 13.11 -75.01 -56.50
CA GLN A 149 12.88 -73.66 -57.04
C GLN A 149 11.41 -73.19 -56.89
N GLN A 150 10.42 -74.03 -57.00
CA GLN A 150 9.00 -73.72 -56.82
C GLN A 150 8.68 -73.47 -55.37
N LEU A 151 9.28 -74.21 -54.43
CA LEU A 151 9.13 -73.92 -52.97
C LEU A 151 9.71 -72.58 -52.60
N ASP A 152 10.96 -72.34 -53.09
CA ASP A 152 11.68 -71.10 -52.80
C ASP A 152 10.91 -69.86 -53.33
N GLN A 153 10.29 -69.97 -54.51
CA GLN A 153 9.44 -68.94 -55.10
C GLN A 153 8.15 -68.68 -54.27
N ALA A 154 7.49 -69.75 -53.83
CA ALA A 154 6.30 -69.61 -53.01
C ALA A 154 6.63 -68.97 -51.62
N LYS A 155 7.72 -69.36 -51.03
CA LYS A 155 8.26 -68.80 -49.82
C LYS A 155 8.59 -67.30 -49.98
N ALA A 156 9.35 -66.96 -51.03
CA ALA A 156 9.69 -65.55 -51.28
C ALA A 156 8.46 -64.64 -51.43
N THR A 157 7.40 -65.13 -52.11
CA THR A 157 6.14 -64.40 -52.28
C THR A 157 5.39 -64.25 -50.98
N TYR A 158 5.38 -65.28 -50.12
CA TYR A 158 4.80 -65.19 -48.77
C TYR A 158 5.58 -64.25 -47.86
N ASP A 159 6.90 -64.30 -47.88
CA ASP A 159 7.76 -63.42 -47.07
C ASP A 159 7.64 -61.96 -47.51
N ALA A 160 7.51 -61.67 -48.82
CA ALA A 160 7.34 -60.35 -49.37
C ALA A 160 5.98 -59.71 -48.92
N ILE A 161 4.88 -60.47 -49.02
CA ILE A 161 3.62 -59.98 -48.60
C ILE A 161 3.53 -59.78 -47.05
N THR A 162 4.25 -60.66 -46.31
CA THR A 162 4.35 -60.52 -44.84
C THR A 162 5.04 -59.23 -44.46
N ALA A 163 6.14 -58.88 -45.14
CA ALA A 163 6.82 -57.61 -44.96
C ALA A 163 5.91 -56.41 -45.36
N GLN A 164 5.15 -56.53 -46.44
CA GLN A 164 4.17 -55.51 -46.87
C GLN A 164 3.08 -55.27 -45.82
N VAL A 165 2.46 -56.29 -45.25
CA VAL A 165 1.50 -56.16 -44.13
C VAL A 165 2.16 -55.50 -42.91
N GLY A 166 3.44 -55.74 -42.62
CA GLY A 166 4.21 -55.08 -41.60
C GLY A 166 4.31 -53.56 -41.86
N SER A 167 4.66 -53.17 -43.09
CA SER A 167 4.71 -51.77 -43.54
C SER A 167 3.34 -51.07 -43.40
N ASP A 168 2.23 -51.73 -43.85
CA ASP A 168 0.89 -51.15 -43.79
C ASP A 168 0.41 -50.99 -42.34
N ARG A 169 0.80 -51.89 -41.42
CA ARG A 169 0.52 -51.69 -39.99
C ARG A 169 1.26 -50.47 -39.43
N ALA A 170 2.49 -50.22 -39.87
CA ALA A 170 3.20 -48.98 -39.48
C ALA A 170 2.49 -47.73 -40.04
N ALA A 171 1.93 -47.82 -41.27
CA ALA A 171 1.14 -46.73 -41.85
C ALA A 171 -0.15 -46.47 -41.07
N ILE A 172 -0.82 -47.49 -40.49
CA ILE A 172 -1.95 -47.30 -39.57
C ILE A 172 -1.48 -46.51 -38.32
N GLN A 173 -0.39 -46.89 -37.67
CA GLN A 173 0.13 -46.20 -36.49
C GLN A 173 0.44 -44.72 -36.79
N GLN A 174 1.01 -44.46 -37.99
CA GLN A 174 1.24 -43.09 -38.44
C GLN A 174 -0.08 -42.31 -38.62
N ALA A 175 -1.08 -42.90 -39.27
CA ALA A 175 -2.37 -42.26 -39.49
C ALA A 175 -3.15 -42.06 -38.16
N GLU A 176 -3.04 -42.98 -37.20
CA GLU A 176 -3.62 -42.85 -35.87
C GLU A 176 -2.93 -41.70 -35.09
N ALA A 177 -1.63 -41.57 -35.13
CA ALA A 177 -0.93 -40.45 -34.52
C ALA A 177 -1.34 -39.11 -35.15
N GLN A 178 -1.49 -39.08 -36.46
CA GLN A 178 -2.00 -37.86 -37.17
C GLN A 178 -3.43 -37.48 -36.80
N ALA A 179 -4.33 -38.47 -36.69
CA ALA A 179 -5.70 -38.22 -36.23
C ALA A 179 -5.75 -37.72 -34.76
N ALA A 180 -4.90 -38.29 -33.91
CA ALA A 180 -4.76 -37.80 -32.52
C ALA A 180 -4.25 -36.35 -32.46
N GLN A 181 -3.25 -35.99 -33.30
CA GLN A 181 -2.77 -34.60 -33.40
C GLN A 181 -3.88 -33.65 -33.83
N LYS A 182 -4.69 -34.02 -34.84
CA LYS A 182 -5.82 -33.19 -35.30
C LYS A 182 -6.94 -33.10 -34.28
N THR A 183 -7.16 -34.16 -33.50
CA THR A 183 -8.11 -34.13 -32.35
C THR A 183 -7.64 -33.10 -31.28
N ALA A 184 -6.32 -33.08 -30.97
CA ALA A 184 -5.79 -32.10 -30.05
C ALA A 184 -5.94 -30.65 -30.59
N ALA A 185 -5.66 -30.43 -31.88
CA ALA A 185 -5.84 -29.13 -32.53
C ALA A 185 -7.33 -28.66 -32.49
N LEU A 186 -8.28 -29.54 -32.75
CA LEU A 186 -9.71 -29.23 -32.61
C LEU A 186 -10.04 -28.84 -31.16
N LYS A 187 -9.51 -29.54 -30.16
CA LYS A 187 -9.73 -29.22 -28.75
C LYS A 187 -9.23 -27.83 -28.38
N VAL A 188 -8.07 -27.44 -28.91
CA VAL A 188 -7.51 -26.07 -28.71
C VAL A 188 -8.45 -25.03 -29.35
N ALA A 189 -8.92 -25.24 -30.58
CA ALA A 189 -9.82 -24.32 -31.26
C ALA A 189 -11.16 -24.17 -30.47
N GLN A 190 -11.71 -25.26 -29.96
CA GLN A 190 -12.93 -25.25 -29.14
C GLN A 190 -12.68 -24.49 -27.81
N THR A 191 -11.57 -24.69 -27.15
CA THR A 191 -11.22 -23.98 -25.92
C THR A 191 -11.11 -22.46 -26.16
N ASN A 192 -10.50 -22.06 -27.29
CA ASN A 192 -10.44 -20.64 -27.66
C ASN A 192 -11.81 -20.05 -27.95
N LEU A 193 -12.71 -20.82 -28.56
CA LEU A 193 -14.09 -20.41 -28.74
C LEU A 193 -14.82 -20.29 -27.39
N ASP A 194 -14.63 -21.22 -26.47
CA ASP A 194 -15.22 -21.12 -25.11
C ASP A 194 -14.73 -19.87 -24.38
N TYR A 195 -13.49 -19.43 -24.59
CA TYR A 195 -12.94 -18.22 -24.00
C TYR A 195 -13.52 -16.91 -24.56
N THR A 196 -14.26 -16.95 -25.69
CA THR A 196 -15.02 -15.79 -26.16
C THR A 196 -16.19 -15.45 -25.25
N ILE A 197 -16.66 -16.42 -24.45
CA ILE A 197 -17.76 -16.25 -23.50
C ILE A 197 -17.16 -15.97 -22.12
N ILE A 198 -17.17 -14.70 -21.72
CA ILE A 198 -16.62 -14.26 -20.42
C ILE A 198 -17.65 -14.51 -19.33
N ARG A 199 -17.24 -15.26 -18.30
CA ARG A 199 -18.10 -15.66 -17.19
C ARG A 199 -17.60 -15.13 -15.86
N ALA A 200 -18.52 -14.87 -14.94
CA ALA A 200 -18.22 -14.51 -13.56
C ALA A 200 -17.55 -15.70 -12.83
N PRO A 201 -16.34 -15.53 -12.24
CA PRO A 201 -15.66 -16.61 -11.53
C PRO A 201 -16.22 -16.85 -10.12
N ILE A 202 -16.89 -15.86 -9.53
CA ILE A 202 -17.48 -15.87 -8.18
C ILE A 202 -18.90 -15.29 -8.21
N ASN A 203 -19.67 -15.58 -7.17
CA ASN A 203 -20.89 -14.81 -6.87
C ASN A 203 -20.49 -13.45 -6.33
N GLY A 204 -21.24 -12.39 -6.65
CA GLY A 204 -20.92 -11.06 -6.13
C GLY A 204 -21.62 -9.93 -6.85
N THR A 205 -21.07 -8.73 -6.69
CA THR A 205 -21.54 -7.52 -7.34
C THR A 205 -20.44 -6.94 -8.22
N VAL A 206 -20.78 -6.52 -9.43
CA VAL A 206 -19.85 -5.84 -10.34
C VAL A 206 -19.57 -4.44 -9.80
N VAL A 207 -18.33 -4.19 -9.38
CA VAL A 207 -17.87 -2.91 -8.84
C VAL A 207 -17.38 -1.99 -9.95
N ALA A 208 -16.67 -2.56 -10.94
CA ALA A 208 -16.14 -1.79 -12.05
C ALA A 208 -16.33 -2.56 -13.37
N ARG A 209 -16.62 -1.81 -14.44
CA ARG A 209 -16.69 -2.26 -15.82
C ARG A 209 -15.80 -1.34 -16.67
N ASN A 210 -14.75 -1.90 -17.24
CA ASN A 210 -13.72 -1.14 -17.97
C ASN A 210 -13.78 -1.42 -19.47
N ILE A 211 -14.94 -1.86 -19.98
CA ILE A 211 -15.15 -2.20 -21.38
C ILE A 211 -16.51 -1.72 -21.87
N ASP A 212 -16.59 -1.44 -23.19
CA ASP A 212 -17.82 -1.09 -23.87
C ASP A 212 -18.08 -2.02 -25.10
N ILE A 213 -19.33 -2.06 -25.53
CA ILE A 213 -19.72 -2.80 -26.74
C ILE A 213 -19.00 -2.18 -27.96
N GLY A 214 -18.42 -3.02 -28.81
CA GLY A 214 -17.63 -2.60 -29.96
C GLY A 214 -16.17 -2.31 -29.65
N GLN A 215 -15.76 -2.30 -28.39
CA GLN A 215 -14.36 -2.12 -28.01
C GLN A 215 -13.57 -3.39 -28.33
N THR A 216 -12.36 -3.21 -28.88
CA THR A 216 -11.42 -4.33 -29.10
C THR A 216 -10.54 -4.52 -27.86
N VAL A 217 -10.46 -5.75 -27.37
CA VAL A 217 -9.57 -6.18 -26.28
C VAL A 217 -8.42 -6.99 -26.84
N ALA A 218 -7.20 -6.72 -26.36
CA ALA A 218 -5.98 -7.43 -26.75
C ALA A 218 -5.42 -8.17 -25.52
N ALA A 219 -5.42 -9.48 -25.55
CA ALA A 219 -4.94 -10.34 -24.46
C ALA A 219 -3.45 -10.72 -24.59
N SER A 220 -2.77 -10.30 -25.67
CA SER A 220 -1.44 -10.80 -26.04
C SER A 220 -0.26 -10.23 -25.24
N LEU A 221 -0.38 -9.01 -24.67
CA LEU A 221 0.71 -8.34 -23.94
C LEU A 221 0.42 -8.21 -22.45
N GLN A 222 -0.77 -7.77 -22.12
CA GLN A 222 -1.29 -7.71 -20.75
C GLN A 222 -2.79 -7.99 -20.82
N ALA A 223 -3.28 -8.94 -20.05
CA ALA A 223 -4.72 -9.18 -19.96
C ALA A 223 -5.39 -7.96 -19.30
N PRO A 224 -6.16 -7.15 -20.05
CA PRO A 224 -6.83 -6.00 -19.46
C PRO A 224 -7.89 -6.47 -18.48
N THR A 225 -8.03 -5.77 -17.36
CA THR A 225 -9.15 -6.00 -16.43
C THR A 225 -10.43 -5.46 -17.06
N LEU A 226 -11.36 -6.35 -17.39
CA LEU A 226 -12.64 -6.01 -18.01
C LEU A 226 -13.69 -5.68 -16.94
N PHE A 227 -13.75 -6.50 -15.89
CA PHE A 227 -14.66 -6.32 -14.77
C PHE A 227 -13.93 -6.53 -13.45
N MET A 228 -14.39 -5.84 -12.41
CA MET A 228 -14.05 -6.11 -11.01
C MET A 228 -15.31 -6.57 -10.28
N ILE A 229 -15.29 -7.77 -9.71
CA ILE A 229 -16.41 -8.36 -8.99
C ILE A 229 -16.02 -8.50 -7.53
N ALA A 230 -16.79 -7.86 -6.63
CA ALA A 230 -16.65 -8.01 -5.20
C ALA A 230 -17.58 -9.14 -4.71
N LEU A 231 -17.06 -10.02 -3.86
CA LEU A 231 -17.84 -11.15 -3.31
C LEU A 231 -18.97 -10.66 -2.41
N ASP A 232 -18.65 -9.76 -1.50
CA ASP A 232 -19.57 -9.23 -0.49
C ASP A 232 -19.19 -7.79 -0.16
N LEU A 233 -20.12 -6.87 -0.28
CA LEU A 233 -19.95 -5.46 0.07
C LEU A 233 -20.43 -5.13 1.50
N THR A 234 -21.00 -6.12 2.21
CA THR A 234 -21.37 -5.97 3.62
C THR A 234 -20.18 -6.12 4.56
N LYS A 235 -19.09 -6.76 4.08
CA LYS A 235 -17.83 -6.94 4.81
C LYS A 235 -16.70 -6.28 4.02
N MET A 236 -16.15 -5.23 4.60
CA MET A 236 -15.18 -4.38 3.94
C MET A 236 -13.90 -4.25 4.78
N GLN A 237 -12.87 -3.73 4.16
CA GLN A 237 -11.59 -3.45 4.77
C GLN A 237 -11.11 -2.05 4.42
N VAL A 238 -10.51 -1.36 5.38
CA VAL A 238 -9.70 -0.16 5.10
C VAL A 238 -8.24 -0.59 4.99
N TYR A 239 -7.59 -0.20 3.89
CA TYR A 239 -6.14 -0.33 3.71
C TYR A 239 -5.52 0.99 4.15
N ALA A 240 -5.20 1.10 5.44
CA ALA A 240 -4.62 2.29 6.03
C ALA A 240 -3.10 2.29 5.83
N LYS A 241 -2.55 3.39 5.29
CA LYS A 241 -1.12 3.59 5.10
C LYS A 241 -0.52 4.10 6.41
N THR A 242 0.20 3.27 7.12
CA THR A 242 0.84 3.60 8.40
C THR A 242 2.34 3.74 8.22
N ASP A 243 2.93 4.72 8.89
CA ASP A 243 4.36 4.99 8.79
C ASP A 243 5.20 3.92 9.52
N GLU A 244 6.43 3.72 9.05
CA GLU A 244 7.37 2.74 9.65
C GLU A 244 7.59 2.98 11.15
N GLY A 245 7.61 4.25 11.60
CA GLY A 245 7.80 4.59 13.01
C GLY A 245 6.66 4.12 13.92
N ASP A 246 5.46 4.02 13.39
CA ASP A 246 4.23 3.74 14.14
C ASP A 246 3.81 2.28 14.09
N VAL A 247 4.19 1.58 13.01
CA VAL A 247 3.77 0.19 12.77
C VAL A 247 4.14 -0.77 13.91
N GLY A 248 5.24 -0.49 14.61
CA GLY A 248 5.70 -1.30 15.75
C GLY A 248 4.75 -1.31 16.95
N GLN A 249 3.85 -0.32 17.05
CA GLN A 249 2.88 -0.17 18.15
C GLN A 249 1.52 -0.78 17.82
N ILE A 250 1.24 -1.06 16.55
CA ILE A 250 -0.04 -1.61 16.10
C ILE A 250 -0.07 -3.13 16.32
N ARG A 251 -1.17 -3.63 16.88
CA ARG A 251 -1.40 -5.05 17.12
C ARG A 251 -2.71 -5.51 16.50
N PRO A 252 -2.78 -6.72 15.93
CA PRO A 252 -4.04 -7.34 15.53
C PRO A 252 -5.03 -7.39 16.70
N GLY A 253 -6.30 -7.14 16.42
CA GLY A 253 -7.37 -7.09 17.41
C GLY A 253 -7.59 -5.74 18.08
N GLN A 254 -6.74 -4.73 17.84
CA GLN A 254 -6.99 -3.36 18.30
C GLN A 254 -8.21 -2.77 17.62
N LYS A 255 -9.00 -1.99 18.37
CA LYS A 255 -10.08 -1.19 17.80
C LYS A 255 -9.48 -0.06 16.99
N ALA A 256 -10.14 0.27 15.89
CA ALA A 256 -9.79 1.39 15.05
C ALA A 256 -11.07 2.15 14.71
N ASP A 257 -11.03 3.44 14.86
CA ASP A 257 -12.12 4.32 14.45
C ASP A 257 -11.72 4.97 13.13
N PHE A 258 -12.68 5.12 12.22
CA PHE A 258 -12.40 5.80 10.97
C PHE A 258 -13.58 6.65 10.50
N GLN A 259 -13.24 7.67 9.74
CA GLN A 259 -14.17 8.60 9.14
C GLN A 259 -13.91 8.68 7.65
N VAL A 260 -14.96 8.91 6.87
CA VAL A 260 -14.85 9.09 5.41
C VAL A 260 -15.35 10.46 5.02
N ASP A 261 -14.79 11.04 3.96
CA ASP A 261 -15.17 12.38 3.48
C ASP A 261 -16.65 12.47 3.08
N ALA A 262 -17.22 11.35 2.61
CA ALA A 262 -18.63 11.28 2.23
C ALA A 262 -19.58 11.43 3.43
N PHE A 263 -19.15 11.06 4.64
CA PHE A 263 -19.95 11.08 5.87
C PHE A 263 -19.17 11.71 7.04
N PRO A 264 -18.92 13.04 7.00
CA PRO A 264 -18.04 13.72 7.96
C PRO A 264 -18.61 13.82 9.39
N LYS A 265 -19.85 13.40 9.60
CA LYS A 265 -20.50 13.41 10.93
C LYS A 265 -20.66 12.00 11.51
N GLU A 266 -20.38 10.96 10.73
CA GLU A 266 -20.50 9.57 11.15
C GLU A 266 -19.10 9.00 11.42
N MET A 267 -18.94 8.39 12.60
CA MET A 267 -17.73 7.65 12.96
C MET A 267 -18.01 6.15 12.77
N PHE A 268 -17.17 5.51 12.00
CA PHE A 268 -17.25 4.08 11.77
C PHE A 268 -16.22 3.36 12.63
N HIS A 269 -16.56 2.15 13.06
CA HIS A 269 -15.73 1.35 13.93
C HIS A 269 -15.26 0.09 13.19
N GLY A 270 -14.00 -0.23 13.39
CA GLY A 270 -13.40 -1.42 12.83
C GLY A 270 -12.42 -2.06 13.80
N VAL A 271 -11.83 -3.15 13.37
CA VAL A 271 -10.81 -3.88 14.12
C VAL A 271 -9.62 -4.14 13.23
N VAL A 272 -8.43 -3.84 13.73
CA VAL A 272 -7.17 -4.15 13.04
C VAL A 272 -7.07 -5.66 12.86
N PHE A 273 -7.09 -6.12 11.62
CA PHE A 273 -6.96 -7.52 11.27
C PHE A 273 -5.49 -7.94 11.24
N GLN A 274 -4.67 -7.19 10.48
CA GLN A 274 -3.24 -7.44 10.36
C GLN A 274 -2.52 -6.22 9.80
N VAL A 275 -1.22 -6.17 10.02
CA VAL A 275 -0.30 -5.29 9.29
C VAL A 275 0.42 -6.12 8.24
N ARG A 276 0.38 -5.69 6.98
CA ARG A 276 1.08 -6.38 5.89
C ARG A 276 2.58 -6.09 5.97
N MET A 277 3.40 -7.12 5.84
CA MET A 277 4.86 -7.00 5.92
C MET A 277 5.49 -6.38 4.65
N ASN A 278 4.71 -6.26 3.57
CA ASN A 278 5.19 -5.64 2.34
C ASN A 278 5.15 -4.12 2.46
N ALA A 279 6.31 -3.50 2.55
CA ALA A 279 6.45 -2.05 2.58
C ALA A 279 6.24 -1.45 1.20
N THR A 280 5.58 -0.30 1.14
CA THR A 280 5.48 0.53 -0.06
C THR A 280 6.28 1.80 0.18
N SER A 281 7.25 2.10 -0.70
CA SER A 281 8.01 3.35 -0.64
C SER A 281 7.54 4.30 -1.74
N ILE A 282 7.06 5.48 -1.32
CA ILE A 282 6.65 6.56 -2.22
C ILE A 282 7.41 7.81 -1.81
N GLN A 283 8.17 8.41 -2.73
CA GLN A 283 8.97 9.61 -2.46
C GLN A 283 9.87 9.49 -1.21
N ASN A 284 10.52 8.34 -1.03
CA ASN A 284 11.37 8.01 0.12
C ASN A 284 10.64 7.90 1.48
N VAL A 285 9.31 7.91 1.50
CA VAL A 285 8.52 7.61 2.69
C VAL A 285 8.12 6.14 2.65
N VAL A 286 8.51 5.38 3.66
CA VAL A 286 8.18 3.96 3.80
C VAL A 286 6.91 3.82 4.62
N THR A 287 5.90 3.20 4.01
CA THR A 287 4.62 2.93 4.66
C THR A 287 4.24 1.45 4.58
N TYR A 288 3.45 1.01 5.53
CA TYR A 288 2.91 -0.34 5.61
C TYR A 288 1.39 -0.31 5.53
N ASP A 289 0.79 -1.32 4.88
CA ASP A 289 -0.66 -1.45 4.84
C ASP A 289 -1.18 -2.09 6.13
N THR A 290 -1.84 -1.30 6.97
CA THR A 290 -2.62 -1.79 8.10
C THR A 290 -4.04 -2.06 7.65
N ILE A 291 -4.48 -3.31 7.77
CA ILE A 291 -5.80 -3.76 7.34
C ILE A 291 -6.77 -3.68 8.52
N VAL A 292 -7.80 -2.87 8.37
CA VAL A 292 -8.87 -2.72 9.36
C VAL A 292 -10.17 -3.28 8.79
N ASN A 293 -10.70 -4.35 9.40
CA ASN A 293 -11.98 -4.95 9.03
C ASN A 293 -13.14 -4.19 9.65
N PHE A 294 -14.21 -4.02 8.89
CA PHE A 294 -15.44 -3.43 9.37
C PHE A 294 -16.67 -3.98 8.64
N ASP A 295 -17.83 -3.86 9.26
CA ASP A 295 -19.11 -4.24 8.67
C ASP A 295 -19.80 -3.03 8.03
N ASN A 296 -20.41 -3.26 6.86
CA ASN A 296 -21.13 -2.25 6.07
C ASN A 296 -22.56 -2.75 5.72
N PRO A 297 -23.42 -2.97 6.72
CA PRO A 297 -24.73 -3.58 6.50
C PRO A 297 -25.64 -2.73 5.62
N ASP A 298 -25.54 -1.41 5.72
CA ASP A 298 -26.36 -0.46 4.98
C ASP A 298 -25.83 -0.18 3.57
N LEU A 299 -24.71 -0.77 3.18
CA LEU A 299 -24.02 -0.52 1.90
C LEU A 299 -23.74 0.97 1.63
N LYS A 300 -23.56 1.78 2.69
CA LYS A 300 -23.28 3.22 2.58
C LYS A 300 -21.84 3.48 2.09
N LEU A 301 -20.91 2.64 2.46
CA LEU A 301 -19.50 2.78 2.12
C LEU A 301 -19.19 2.02 0.84
N PHE A 302 -18.60 2.72 -0.13
CA PHE A 302 -18.27 2.14 -1.43
C PHE A 302 -16.75 1.87 -1.56
N PRO A 303 -16.37 0.84 -2.32
CA PRO A 303 -14.97 0.62 -2.68
C PRO A 303 -14.34 1.85 -3.32
N GLY A 304 -13.11 2.16 -2.91
CA GLY A 304 -12.37 3.32 -3.42
C GLY A 304 -12.55 4.61 -2.61
N MET A 305 -13.47 4.66 -1.63
CA MET A 305 -13.58 5.82 -0.74
C MET A 305 -12.31 5.97 0.12
N THR A 306 -11.90 7.21 0.36
CA THR A 306 -10.83 7.56 1.28
C THR A 306 -11.34 7.55 2.71
N ALA A 307 -10.58 6.94 3.62
CA ALA A 307 -10.87 6.86 5.04
C ALA A 307 -9.70 7.43 5.85
N TYR A 308 -10.01 8.23 6.86
CA TYR A 308 -9.09 8.69 7.90
C TYR A 308 -9.23 7.77 9.09
N VAL A 309 -8.20 6.99 9.37
CA VAL A 309 -8.20 5.94 10.39
C VAL A 309 -7.43 6.42 11.60
N SER A 310 -8.02 6.27 12.78
CA SER A 310 -7.42 6.57 14.07
C SER A 310 -7.35 5.28 14.90
N ILE A 311 -6.12 4.83 15.20
CA ILE A 311 -5.86 3.59 15.94
C ILE A 311 -5.31 3.96 17.31
N PRO A 312 -6.07 3.82 18.40
CA PRO A 312 -5.58 4.04 19.76
C PRO A 312 -4.59 2.93 20.14
N VAL A 313 -3.35 3.31 20.41
CA VAL A 313 -2.25 2.37 20.75
C VAL A 313 -1.93 2.34 22.23
N ALA A 314 -2.14 3.47 22.92
CA ALA A 314 -1.95 3.55 24.37
C ALA A 314 -2.92 4.56 24.99
N SER A 315 -3.33 4.34 26.23
CA SER A 315 -4.16 5.28 26.99
C SER A 315 -3.76 5.26 28.45
N VAL A 316 -3.76 6.46 29.05
CA VAL A 316 -3.60 6.64 30.50
C VAL A 316 -4.79 7.44 30.98
N THR A 317 -5.52 6.92 31.95
CA THR A 317 -6.70 7.55 32.54
C THR A 317 -6.34 8.31 33.81
N ASP A 318 -7.08 9.37 34.13
CA ASP A 318 -6.96 10.18 35.34
C ASP A 318 -5.51 10.70 35.62
N THR A 319 -4.78 11.09 34.56
CA THR A 319 -3.43 11.63 34.70
C THR A 319 -3.43 13.14 34.65
N VAL A 320 -2.37 13.73 35.20
CA VAL A 320 -2.11 15.18 35.09
C VAL A 320 -1.60 15.47 33.67
N LYS A 321 -2.30 16.37 32.96
CA LYS A 321 -2.00 16.74 31.58
C LYS A 321 -1.17 18.01 31.53
N ILE A 322 -0.01 17.94 30.88
CA ILE A 322 0.90 19.07 30.70
C ILE A 322 0.80 19.50 29.24
N PRO A 323 0.47 20.76 28.93
CA PRO A 323 0.49 21.25 27.56
C PRO A 323 1.88 21.13 26.93
N ASN A 324 1.97 20.59 25.73
CA ASN A 324 3.26 20.39 25.03
C ASN A 324 3.97 21.73 24.71
N SER A 325 3.25 22.84 24.66
CA SER A 325 3.81 24.18 24.55
C SER A 325 4.65 24.56 25.79
N ALA A 326 4.26 24.13 26.99
CA ALA A 326 5.00 24.38 28.21
C ALA A 326 6.31 23.57 28.28
N LEU A 327 6.34 22.38 27.69
CA LEU A 327 7.57 21.55 27.58
C LEU A 327 8.60 22.15 26.61
N ARG A 328 8.15 22.95 25.65
CA ARG A 328 9.01 23.58 24.63
C ARG A 328 9.44 24.98 25.01
N TYR A 329 8.81 25.58 26.02
CA TYR A 329 9.11 26.94 26.43
C TYR A 329 10.50 27.03 27.06
N LYS A 330 11.28 28.01 26.59
CA LYS A 330 12.59 28.40 27.17
C LYS A 330 12.52 29.89 27.51
N PRO A 331 12.75 30.30 28.77
CA PRO A 331 12.71 31.69 29.13
C PRO A 331 13.83 32.46 28.42
N ASP A 332 13.54 33.70 28.01
CA ASP A 332 14.53 34.63 27.44
C ASP A 332 15.33 35.30 28.58
N LEU A 333 16.07 34.47 29.34
CA LEU A 333 16.93 34.85 30.42
C LEU A 333 18.39 34.60 30.05
N PRO A 334 19.35 35.41 30.55
CA PRO A 334 20.76 35.14 30.41
C PRO A 334 21.11 33.72 30.94
N ALA A 335 21.98 33.00 30.23
CA ALA A 335 22.34 31.62 30.58
C ALA A 335 22.81 31.46 32.04
N GLU A 336 23.49 32.47 32.57
CA GLU A 336 23.96 32.51 33.97
C GLU A 336 22.78 32.49 34.97
N LYS A 337 21.70 33.24 34.70
CA LYS A 337 20.50 33.26 35.54
C LYS A 337 19.70 31.96 35.47
N VAL A 338 19.65 31.33 34.30
CA VAL A 338 19.00 30.02 34.15
C VAL A 338 19.76 28.95 34.94
N GLN A 339 21.09 28.98 34.91
CA GLN A 339 21.97 28.10 35.73
C GLN A 339 21.82 28.37 37.22
N GLU A 340 21.71 29.62 37.63
CA GLU A 340 21.47 29.99 39.03
C GLU A 340 20.11 29.45 39.53
N LEU A 341 19.10 29.58 38.73
CA LEU A 341 17.75 29.03 39.04
C LEU A 341 17.80 27.50 39.12
N TYR A 342 18.49 26.83 38.20
CA TYR A 342 18.63 25.38 38.27
C TYR A 342 19.38 24.91 39.50
N SER A 343 20.45 25.60 39.86
CA SER A 343 21.23 25.31 41.09
C SER A 343 20.41 25.55 42.35
N LYS A 344 19.62 26.64 42.39
CA LYS A 344 18.76 27.00 43.52
C LYS A 344 17.65 25.94 43.77
N TYR A 345 17.14 25.33 42.72
CA TYR A 345 16.06 24.35 42.80
C TYR A 345 16.53 22.90 42.65
N GLY A 346 17.87 22.66 42.69
CA GLY A 346 18.45 21.30 42.69
C GLY A 346 18.27 20.53 41.40
N ILE A 347 18.09 21.21 40.27
CA ILE A 347 17.90 20.58 38.95
C ILE A 347 19.30 20.27 38.39
N ALA A 348 19.64 18.99 38.27
CA ALA A 348 20.88 18.55 37.65
C ALA A 348 20.89 18.84 36.15
N VAL A 349 21.73 19.76 35.71
CA VAL A 349 21.94 20.05 34.29
C VAL A 349 22.74 18.91 33.67
N THR A 350 22.06 17.96 33.00
CA THR A 350 22.74 16.99 32.14
C THR A 350 23.18 17.74 30.87
N PRO A 351 24.46 17.71 30.46
CA PRO A 351 25.00 18.57 29.38
C PRO A 351 24.55 18.20 27.96
N ALA A 352 23.48 17.47 27.83
CA ALA A 352 22.95 16.99 26.52
C ALA A 352 22.05 17.99 25.79
N ILE A 353 21.82 19.21 26.32
CA ILE A 353 21.00 20.25 25.67
C ILE A 353 21.87 21.48 25.36
N GLN A 354 23.04 21.29 24.80
CA GLN A 354 23.79 22.39 24.21
C GLN A 354 23.65 22.34 22.69
N THR A 355 22.95 23.35 22.17
CA THR A 355 22.93 23.87 20.82
C THR A 355 24.20 23.55 20.03
N ALA A 356 24.06 22.93 18.88
CA ALA A 356 25.07 22.90 17.84
C ALA A 356 25.45 24.36 17.47
N PRO A 357 26.70 24.74 17.47
CA PRO A 357 27.11 26.05 16.98
C PRO A 357 26.98 26.10 15.47
N ALA A 358 26.51 27.24 14.97
CA ALA A 358 26.50 27.55 13.55
C ALA A 358 27.90 27.34 12.97
N ALA A 359 28.07 26.34 12.13
CA ALA A 359 29.31 26.08 11.41
C ALA A 359 29.44 27.06 10.27
N SER A 360 30.47 27.91 10.38
CA SER A 360 31.06 28.67 9.28
C SER A 360 31.57 27.73 8.19
N GLN A 361 31.33 28.12 6.96
CA GLN A 361 31.79 27.49 5.74
C GLN A 361 33.31 27.37 5.65
N SER A 362 33.84 26.20 5.40
CA SER A 362 34.96 25.98 4.49
C SER A 362 35.07 24.51 4.07
N GLY A 363 35.10 24.34 2.84
CA GLY A 363 35.58 23.42 1.83
C GLY A 363 35.95 21.97 2.14
N ALA A 364 35.47 21.15 1.20
CA ALA A 364 36.10 19.97 0.62
C ALA A 364 35.69 18.57 1.11
N THR A 365 35.14 17.84 0.13
CA THR A 365 35.25 16.41 -0.14
C THR A 365 34.59 15.37 0.78
N GLY A 366 33.50 14.80 0.23
CA GLY A 366 33.21 13.36 0.29
C GLY A 366 33.03 12.73 1.65
N ARG A 367 31.76 12.70 2.12
CA ARG A 367 31.30 11.64 3.01
C ARG A 367 29.77 11.48 2.88
N GLU A 368 29.41 10.28 2.68
CA GLU A 368 28.11 9.64 2.73
C GLU A 368 27.11 10.31 3.67
N HIS A 369 25.94 10.71 3.13
CA HIS A 369 24.83 11.26 3.90
C HIS A 369 24.18 10.14 4.74
N ALA A 370 24.57 10.05 5.99
CA ALA A 370 23.74 9.42 7.00
C ALA A 370 22.59 10.39 7.32
N ALA A 371 21.37 10.00 6.97
CA ALA A 371 20.15 10.72 7.33
C ALA A 371 20.04 10.85 8.86
N PRO A 372 19.56 12.00 9.39
CA PRO A 372 19.33 12.14 10.81
C PRO A 372 18.24 11.14 11.24
N LYS A 373 18.59 10.25 12.16
CA LYS A 373 17.62 9.35 12.80
C LYS A 373 16.53 10.18 13.46
N PRO A 374 15.24 9.92 13.17
CA PRO A 374 14.17 10.53 13.95
C PRO A 374 14.31 10.06 15.40
N SER A 375 14.40 11.01 16.31
CA SER A 375 14.39 10.74 17.74
C SER A 375 13.04 10.12 18.10
N THR A 376 13.05 8.82 18.31
CA THR A 376 11.97 8.06 18.93
C THR A 376 11.68 8.66 20.31
N VAL A 377 10.63 9.46 20.40
CA VAL A 377 10.04 9.89 21.67
C VAL A 377 9.18 8.75 22.19
N GLY A 378 9.82 7.80 22.81
CA GLY A 378 9.22 6.67 23.48
C GLY A 378 10.09 6.23 24.63
N ASN A 379 10.30 7.15 25.61
CA ASN A 379 10.79 6.74 26.93
C ASN A 379 10.45 7.87 27.93
N SER A 380 9.98 7.49 29.12
CA SER A 380 9.84 8.31 30.31
C SER A 380 11.06 9.23 30.49
N GLY A 381 11.01 10.41 29.86
CA GLY A 381 12.10 11.37 29.83
C GLY A 381 11.94 12.39 30.96
N LEU A 382 13.06 12.87 31.48
CA LEU A 382 13.09 14.04 32.35
C LEU A 382 12.87 15.28 31.46
N ALA A 383 11.94 16.14 31.86
CA ALA A 383 11.70 17.44 31.25
C ALA A 383 11.70 18.51 32.30
N VAL A 384 11.97 19.77 31.91
CA VAL A 384 11.87 20.93 32.79
C VAL A 384 10.73 21.82 32.25
N VAL A 385 9.81 22.15 33.12
CA VAL A 385 8.75 23.12 32.87
C VAL A 385 8.90 24.33 33.77
N TRP A 386 8.34 25.46 33.34
CA TRP A 386 8.41 26.71 34.05
C TRP A 386 7.05 27.05 34.63
N LYS A 387 6.95 26.99 35.96
CA LYS A 387 5.76 27.40 36.70
C LYS A 387 5.83 28.89 36.98
N LEU A 388 4.71 29.58 36.79
CA LEU A 388 4.54 30.99 37.16
C LEU A 388 4.05 31.06 38.61
N GLU A 389 4.88 31.66 39.47
CA GLU A 389 4.48 31.92 40.87
C GLU A 389 3.63 33.20 40.96
N PRO A 390 2.83 33.40 42.03
CA PRO A 390 1.97 34.58 42.18
C PRO A 390 2.73 35.92 42.17
N ASP A 391 4.01 35.91 42.50
CA ASP A 391 4.93 37.05 42.45
C ASP A 391 5.49 37.33 41.04
N LYS A 392 4.99 36.66 40.01
CA LYS A 392 5.47 36.68 38.62
C LYS A 392 6.89 36.15 38.44
N SER A 393 7.45 35.45 39.41
CA SER A 393 8.71 34.77 39.25
C SER A 393 8.58 33.42 38.55
N LEU A 394 9.61 33.07 37.78
CA LEU A 394 9.69 31.78 37.10
C LEU A 394 10.36 30.73 37.99
N ARG A 395 9.65 29.66 38.29
CA ARG A 395 10.17 28.50 38.99
C ARG A 395 10.33 27.31 38.05
N PRO A 396 11.58 26.84 37.80
CA PRO A 396 11.78 25.62 37.04
C PRO A 396 11.41 24.42 37.92
N LEU A 397 10.65 23.48 37.29
CA LEU A 397 10.31 22.20 37.90
C LEU A 397 10.78 21.07 37.01
N GLN A 398 11.52 20.14 37.59
CA GLN A 398 11.89 18.89 36.89
C GLN A 398 10.78 17.88 37.07
N ILE A 399 10.34 17.32 35.95
CA ILE A 399 9.21 16.40 35.89
C ILE A 399 9.56 15.17 35.05
N HIS A 400 8.93 14.06 35.36
CA HIS A 400 8.95 12.87 34.52
C HIS A 400 7.73 12.89 33.62
N ILE A 401 7.97 12.79 32.32
CA ILE A 401 6.92 12.78 31.29
C ILE A 401 6.71 11.36 30.76
N GLY A 402 5.47 11.04 30.43
CA GLY A 402 5.05 9.76 29.88
C GLY A 402 4.44 9.90 28.50
N LEU A 403 3.25 9.33 28.34
CA LEU A 403 2.51 9.30 27.10
C LEU A 403 2.13 10.72 26.63
N THR A 404 2.19 10.96 25.31
CA THR A 404 1.79 12.23 24.69
C THR A 404 0.75 12.02 23.59
N ASP A 405 -0.17 12.97 23.43
CA ASP A 405 -1.24 12.99 22.43
C ASP A 405 -1.12 14.14 21.41
N HIS A 406 0.10 14.64 21.14
CA HIS A 406 0.40 15.83 20.33
C HIS A 406 0.04 17.18 20.99
N THR A 407 -0.97 17.27 21.85
CA THR A 407 -1.39 18.49 22.55
C THR A 407 -0.93 18.50 23.99
N TYR A 408 -1.05 17.37 24.66
CA TYR A 408 -0.71 17.17 26.06
C TYR A 408 0.24 15.99 26.27
N THR A 409 0.97 16.05 27.37
CA THR A 409 1.83 14.94 27.81
C THR A 409 1.46 14.56 29.23
N ALA A 410 1.41 13.25 29.51
CA ALA A 410 1.11 12.71 30.83
C ALA A 410 2.27 12.97 31.79
N LEU A 411 1.96 13.45 32.98
CA LEU A 411 2.90 13.49 34.11
C LEU A 411 3.00 12.10 34.74
N THR A 412 4.20 11.55 34.83
CA THR A 412 4.44 10.27 35.52
C THR A 412 5.12 10.46 36.88
N GLY A 413 5.69 11.64 37.14
CA GLY A 413 6.31 11.99 38.42
C GLY A 413 6.81 13.42 38.45
N GLY A 414 6.78 14.05 39.64
CA GLY A 414 7.18 15.44 39.85
C GLY A 414 6.18 16.20 40.72
N ASP A 415 6.59 17.37 41.24
CA ASP A 415 5.77 18.19 42.14
C ASP A 415 4.86 19.17 41.40
N LEU A 416 4.08 18.64 40.43
CA LEU A 416 3.10 19.43 39.68
C LEU A 416 1.68 18.99 40.05
N GLN A 417 0.83 19.98 40.40
CA GLN A 417 -0.53 19.73 40.82
C GLN A 417 -1.55 20.28 39.80
N PRO A 418 -2.73 19.70 39.70
CA PRO A 418 -3.82 20.29 38.93
C PRO A 418 -4.14 21.70 39.44
N GLY A 419 -4.27 22.65 38.50
CA GLY A 419 -4.48 24.07 38.81
C GLY A 419 -3.21 24.92 38.79
N ASP A 420 -2.00 24.29 38.68
CA ASP A 420 -0.77 25.05 38.52
C ASP A 420 -0.70 25.74 37.14
N GLU A 421 -0.17 26.95 37.12
CA GLU A 421 0.02 27.70 35.88
C GLU A 421 1.41 27.50 35.31
N LEU A 422 1.49 26.91 34.12
CA LEU A 422 2.73 26.72 33.37
C LEU A 422 2.89 27.77 32.28
N VAL A 423 4.08 28.29 32.13
CA VAL A 423 4.39 29.25 31.07
C VAL A 423 4.53 28.52 29.73
N THR A 424 3.75 28.98 28.75
CA THR A 424 3.76 28.45 27.38
C THR A 424 4.40 29.42 26.38
N GLY A 425 4.57 30.69 26.76
CA GLY A 425 5.17 31.73 25.94
C GLY A 425 5.39 33.02 26.72
N ALA A 426 6.12 33.96 26.15
CA ALA A 426 6.28 35.31 26.68
C ALA A 426 6.23 36.35 25.56
N THR A 427 5.65 37.51 25.85
CA THR A 427 5.69 38.64 24.92
C THR A 427 7.00 39.38 25.12
N THR A 428 7.96 39.25 24.18
CA THR A 428 9.12 40.14 24.15
C THR A 428 8.73 41.41 23.42
N VAL A 429 8.59 42.52 24.16
CA VAL A 429 8.55 43.83 23.54
C VAL A 429 9.97 44.12 23.02
N LYS A 430 10.18 43.86 21.75
CA LYS A 430 11.42 44.21 21.05
C LYS A 430 11.49 45.75 21.03
N GLN A 431 12.30 46.34 21.87
CA GLN A 431 12.58 47.78 21.85
C GLN A 431 13.30 48.05 20.52
N GLU A 432 12.56 48.63 19.58
CA GLU A 432 13.10 49.12 18.31
C GLU A 432 14.04 50.28 18.65
N SER A 433 15.35 50.04 18.58
CA SER A 433 16.35 51.11 18.71
C SER A 433 16.18 52.06 17.54
N ALA A 434 15.64 53.26 17.86
CA ALA A 434 15.60 54.36 16.92
C ALA A 434 17.03 54.71 16.49
N GLY A 435 17.40 54.27 15.33
CA GLY A 435 18.63 54.69 14.66
C GLY A 435 18.50 56.18 14.23
N PRO A 436 19.58 56.98 14.26
CA PRO A 436 19.53 58.42 13.90
C PRO A 436 19.16 58.60 12.42
N GLY A 437 18.21 59.48 12.19
CA GLY A 437 17.64 59.77 10.90
C GLY A 437 18.63 60.15 9.80
N LEU A 438 18.45 59.55 8.64
CA LEU A 438 18.99 60.00 7.38
C LEU A 438 17.92 60.80 6.65
N THR A 439 18.25 62.07 6.44
CA THR A 439 17.47 63.07 5.65
C THR A 439 17.23 62.56 4.21
N PRO A 440 16.06 62.83 3.59
CA PRO A 440 15.78 62.47 2.23
C PRO A 440 16.45 63.48 1.27
N GLN A 441 17.37 63.08 0.44
CA GLN A 441 17.83 63.81 -0.73
C GLN A 441 16.83 63.63 -1.89
N ARG A 442 16.21 64.75 -2.28
CA ARG A 442 15.45 64.92 -3.55
C ARG A 442 16.34 64.65 -4.75
N ARG A 443 15.95 63.78 -5.61
CA ARG A 443 15.98 64.02 -7.07
C ARG A 443 14.89 63.19 -7.74
#